data_22bf3d7f20e3c4f8522ff2b7e45b21ec
#
_entry.id   22bf3d7f20e3c4f8522ff2b7e45b21ec
#
_cell.length_a   1.000
_cell.length_b   1.000
_cell.length_c   1.000
_cell.angle_alpha   90.00
_cell.angle_beta   90.00
_cell.angle_gamma   90.00
#
_symmetry.space_group_name_H-M   'P 1'
#
loop_
_entity.id
_entity.type
_entity.pdbx_description
1 polymer ?
#
loop_
_entity_poly.entity_id
_entity_poly.type
_entity_poly.pdbx_seq_one_letter_code
_entity_poly.pdbx_strand_id
1 'polypeptide(L)'
;MEDKNSELLFEYLRSILYDKKIQPLDVEQLDEPFRKLGRGLQYFAKTFTETKQYAAALSRGNLSVQPPPRENFLCENLKNIHANLNHLTWQAKQVAKGDYSQTVSYLGEFSEAFNTMTQQLKERELKLKQEAEREKIHAGMVETYNQLLVEMIDRSEEEIFVTSADGRRILYCKKRNDRSIDRNEVYQMCIRFAQKHRSEESRDSFEWIWEAEDSRHHFYRIITGYMQWQGEQAFLYIIRDVTKEKLREERLRMEANRDGLTQIGNRHYFLEKAG
;
A
#
# COMPACT_ATOMS: atom_id res chain seq x y z
N MET A 1 -61.29 -60.26 7.97
CA MET A 1 -60.77 -59.27 8.95
C MET A 1 -59.25 -59.07 8.83
N GLU A 2 -58.46 -60.13 8.64
CA GLU A 2 -56.97 -59.98 8.42
C GLU A 2 -56.65 -59.13 7.18
N ASP A 3 -57.37 -59.27 6.10
CA ASP A 3 -57.16 -58.54 4.85
C ASP A 3 -57.34 -57.01 5.05
N LYS A 4 -58.36 -56.59 5.83
CA LYS A 4 -58.61 -55.17 6.12
C LYS A 4 -57.53 -54.53 6.96
N ASN A 5 -57.01 -55.22 8.00
CA ASN A 5 -55.91 -54.70 8.82
C ASN A 5 -54.62 -54.57 8.04
N SER A 6 -54.29 -55.54 7.20
CA SER A 6 -53.14 -55.53 6.31
C SER A 6 -53.19 -54.37 5.30
N GLU A 7 -54.35 -54.12 4.72
CA GLU A 7 -54.56 -53.04 3.75
C GLU A 7 -54.42 -51.65 4.39
N LEU A 8 -55.01 -51.43 5.58
CA LEU A 8 -54.86 -50.16 6.31
C LEU A 8 -53.44 -49.87 6.67
N LEU A 9 -52.68 -50.88 7.15
CA LEU A 9 -51.27 -50.71 7.50
C LEU A 9 -50.41 -50.50 6.23
N PHE A 10 -50.70 -51.18 5.15
CA PHE A 10 -50.02 -50.98 3.87
C PHE A 10 -50.24 -49.58 3.30
N GLU A 11 -51.46 -49.09 3.24
CA GLU A 11 -51.79 -47.72 2.76
C GLU A 11 -51.17 -46.66 3.68
N TYR A 12 -51.11 -46.90 5.01
CA TYR A 12 -50.41 -46.02 5.92
C TYR A 12 -48.88 -45.99 5.65
N LEU A 13 -48.24 -47.14 5.50
CA LEU A 13 -46.84 -47.25 5.16
C LEU A 13 -46.53 -46.60 3.81
N ARG A 14 -47.43 -46.83 2.80
CA ARG A 14 -47.30 -46.18 1.50
C ARG A 14 -47.36 -44.66 1.62
N SER A 15 -48.27 -44.12 2.45
CA SER A 15 -48.39 -42.67 2.67
C SER A 15 -47.13 -42.09 3.34
N ILE A 16 -46.46 -42.84 4.27
CA ILE A 16 -45.21 -42.43 4.87
C ILE A 16 -44.09 -42.30 3.81
N LEU A 17 -44.02 -43.25 2.87
CA LEU A 17 -42.92 -43.34 1.90
C LEU A 17 -43.11 -42.39 0.69
N TYR A 18 -44.35 -42.26 0.21
CA TYR A 18 -44.57 -41.61 -1.10
C TYR A 18 -45.40 -40.31 -1.05
N ASP A 19 -46.19 -40.09 0.02
CA ASP A 19 -47.03 -38.92 0.10
C ASP A 19 -46.33 -37.71 0.71
N LYS A 20 -46.67 -36.51 0.22
CA LYS A 20 -46.20 -35.27 0.84
C LYS A 20 -46.77 -35.05 2.24
N LYS A 21 -47.94 -35.57 2.50
CA LYS A 21 -48.62 -35.47 3.78
C LYS A 21 -49.07 -36.85 4.20
N ILE A 22 -48.57 -37.35 5.32
CA ILE A 22 -48.91 -38.65 5.88
C ILE A 22 -50.35 -38.62 6.38
N GLN A 23 -51.15 -39.59 5.96
CA GLN A 23 -52.53 -39.73 6.42
C GLN A 23 -52.52 -40.25 7.87
N PRO A 24 -53.46 -39.81 8.74
CA PRO A 24 -53.51 -40.32 10.09
C PRO A 24 -53.97 -41.78 10.10
N LEU A 25 -53.34 -42.63 10.89
CA LEU A 25 -53.74 -43.99 11.15
C LEU A 25 -54.46 -44.03 12.51
N ASP A 26 -55.71 -44.49 12.50
CA ASP A 26 -56.42 -44.77 13.75
C ASP A 26 -56.11 -46.22 14.22
N VAL A 27 -55.25 -46.35 15.17
CA VAL A 27 -54.77 -47.65 15.69
C VAL A 27 -55.88 -48.43 16.41
N GLU A 28 -56.92 -47.76 16.91
CA GLU A 28 -58.02 -48.41 17.60
C GLU A 28 -58.97 -49.20 16.64
N GLN A 29 -58.91 -48.90 15.35
CA GLN A 29 -59.61 -49.66 14.32
C GLN A 29 -58.92 -50.97 13.94
N LEU A 30 -57.72 -51.22 14.44
CA LEU A 30 -56.95 -52.43 14.19
C LEU A 30 -57.23 -53.48 15.26
N ASP A 31 -57.24 -54.73 14.84
CA ASP A 31 -57.33 -55.86 15.73
C ASP A 31 -55.96 -56.21 16.33
N GLU A 32 -55.92 -56.86 17.51
CA GLU A 32 -54.68 -57.46 18.02
C GLU A 32 -54.30 -58.66 17.12
N PRO A 33 -53.02 -58.87 16.71
CA PRO A 33 -51.79 -58.17 17.14
C PRO A 33 -51.42 -56.93 16.28
N PHE A 34 -52.23 -56.53 15.32
CA PHE A 34 -51.97 -55.44 14.36
C PHE A 34 -51.86 -54.08 15.05
N ARG A 35 -52.53 -53.86 16.20
CA ARG A 35 -52.37 -52.61 16.97
C ARG A 35 -50.93 -52.32 17.37
N LYS A 36 -50.19 -53.35 17.78
CA LYS A 36 -48.79 -53.18 18.14
C LYS A 36 -47.96 -52.74 16.96
N LEU A 37 -48.18 -53.30 15.75
CA LEU A 37 -47.53 -52.92 14.53
C LEU A 37 -47.92 -51.48 14.11
N GLY A 38 -49.22 -51.13 14.22
CA GLY A 38 -49.72 -49.79 13.95
C GLY A 38 -49.05 -48.70 14.78
N ARG A 39 -48.91 -48.96 16.11
CA ARG A 39 -48.17 -48.03 16.99
C ARG A 39 -46.69 -47.89 16.61
N GLY A 40 -46.05 -48.96 16.19
CA GLY A 40 -44.68 -48.95 15.68
C GLY A 40 -44.56 -48.09 14.39
N LEU A 41 -45.49 -48.23 13.45
CA LEU A 41 -45.54 -47.44 12.25
C LEU A 41 -45.84 -45.95 12.53
N GLN A 42 -46.72 -45.64 13.50
CA GLN A 42 -46.95 -44.25 13.91
C GLN A 42 -45.68 -43.60 14.47
N TYR A 43 -44.93 -44.34 15.31
CA TYR A 43 -43.64 -43.85 15.82
C TYR A 43 -42.65 -43.66 14.68
N PHE A 44 -42.56 -44.60 13.75
CA PHE A 44 -41.72 -44.48 12.57
C PHE A 44 -42.10 -43.25 11.73
N ALA A 45 -43.38 -43.04 11.43
CA ALA A 45 -43.87 -41.89 10.69
C ALA A 45 -43.49 -40.56 11.33
N LYS A 46 -43.64 -40.48 12.67
CA LYS A 46 -43.25 -39.32 13.46
C LYS A 46 -41.72 -39.05 13.34
N THR A 47 -40.90 -40.05 13.65
CA THR A 47 -39.42 -39.90 13.63
C THR A 47 -38.90 -39.61 12.22
N PHE A 48 -39.50 -40.21 11.19
CA PHE A 48 -39.18 -39.96 9.77
C PHE A 48 -39.52 -38.52 9.38
N THR A 49 -40.69 -38.01 9.75
CA THR A 49 -41.12 -36.65 9.46
C THR A 49 -40.20 -35.61 10.13
N GLU A 50 -39.88 -35.81 11.41
CA GLU A 50 -38.96 -34.98 12.14
C GLU A 50 -37.57 -34.95 11.49
N THR A 51 -37.06 -36.12 11.08
CA THR A 51 -35.77 -36.23 10.37
C THR A 51 -35.78 -35.52 9.04
N LYS A 52 -36.83 -35.70 8.24
CA LYS A 52 -37.02 -35.03 6.93
C LYS A 52 -37.06 -33.50 7.08
N GLN A 53 -37.83 -32.99 8.07
CA GLN A 53 -37.91 -31.54 8.33
C GLN A 53 -36.56 -30.99 8.79
N TYR A 54 -35.86 -31.70 9.67
CA TYR A 54 -34.53 -31.30 10.13
C TYR A 54 -33.49 -31.31 9.04
N ALA A 55 -33.44 -32.35 8.19
CA ALA A 55 -32.56 -32.41 7.02
C ALA A 55 -32.86 -31.26 6.04
N ALA A 56 -34.15 -30.96 5.79
CA ALA A 56 -34.56 -29.87 4.94
C ALA A 56 -34.19 -28.48 5.48
N ALA A 57 -34.15 -28.29 6.81
CA ALA A 57 -33.67 -27.05 7.42
C ALA A 57 -32.16 -26.91 7.26
N LEU A 58 -31.39 -27.97 7.54
CA LEU A 58 -29.95 -27.99 7.37
C LEU A 58 -29.53 -27.78 5.90
N SER A 59 -30.23 -28.40 4.95
CA SER A 59 -29.94 -28.23 3.51
C SER A 59 -30.12 -26.79 3.02
N ARG A 60 -30.96 -25.99 3.69
CA ARG A 60 -31.14 -24.56 3.43
C ARG A 60 -30.15 -23.67 4.22
N GLY A 61 -29.21 -24.28 4.94
CA GLY A 61 -28.24 -23.56 5.77
C GLY A 61 -28.80 -22.99 7.07
N ASN A 62 -30.00 -23.42 7.50
CA ASN A 62 -30.56 -22.99 8.77
C ASN A 62 -29.93 -23.78 9.93
N LEU A 63 -28.86 -23.24 10.50
CA LEU A 63 -28.15 -23.82 11.63
C LEU A 63 -28.74 -23.41 12.99
N SER A 64 -29.84 -22.63 13.02
CA SER A 64 -30.54 -22.28 14.25
C SER A 64 -31.71 -23.27 14.57
N VAL A 65 -31.94 -24.24 13.69
CA VAL A 65 -32.99 -25.25 13.85
C VAL A 65 -32.73 -26.11 15.10
N GLN A 66 -33.76 -26.36 15.88
CA GLN A 66 -33.68 -27.26 17.04
C GLN A 66 -33.53 -28.71 16.56
N PRO A 67 -32.54 -29.46 17.06
CA PRO A 67 -32.41 -30.86 16.72
C PRO A 67 -33.58 -31.68 17.27
N PRO A 68 -34.02 -32.73 16.56
CA PRO A 68 -35.03 -33.66 17.07
C PRO A 68 -34.63 -34.31 18.41
N PRO A 69 -35.63 -34.86 19.20
CA PRO A 69 -35.35 -35.52 20.48
C PRO A 69 -34.27 -36.60 20.36
N ARG A 70 -33.66 -36.96 21.51
CA ARG A 70 -32.59 -37.97 21.54
C ARG A 70 -33.07 -39.37 21.11
N GLU A 71 -34.33 -39.65 21.32
CA GLU A 71 -34.99 -40.91 20.98
C GLU A 71 -35.11 -41.12 19.46
N ASN A 72 -34.97 -40.06 18.66
CA ASN A 72 -34.95 -40.16 17.20
C ASN A 72 -33.55 -40.54 16.71
N PHE A 73 -33.26 -41.83 16.63
CA PHE A 73 -31.99 -42.38 16.19
C PHE A 73 -31.72 -42.15 14.67
N LEU A 74 -32.78 -41.93 13.83
CA LEU A 74 -32.62 -41.74 12.40
C LEU A 74 -31.86 -40.46 12.06
N CYS A 75 -31.83 -39.49 12.97
CA CYS A 75 -31.16 -38.22 12.74
C CYS A 75 -29.82 -38.03 13.47
N GLU A 76 -29.25 -39.09 14.08
CA GLU A 76 -28.00 -38.99 14.83
C GLU A 76 -26.85 -38.42 14.00
N ASN A 77 -26.64 -38.95 12.79
CA ASN A 77 -25.62 -38.44 11.86
C ASN A 77 -25.89 -37.01 11.44
N LEU A 78 -27.18 -36.63 11.25
CA LEU A 78 -27.55 -35.23 10.92
C LEU A 78 -27.27 -34.29 12.09
N LYS A 79 -27.46 -34.73 13.35
CA LYS A 79 -27.09 -33.96 14.56
C LYS A 79 -25.59 -33.72 14.61
N ASN A 80 -24.78 -34.73 14.30
CA ASN A 80 -23.33 -34.60 14.22
C ASN A 80 -22.90 -33.63 13.14
N ILE A 81 -23.47 -33.73 11.91
CA ILE A 81 -23.21 -32.78 10.82
C ILE A 81 -23.60 -31.36 11.25
N HIS A 82 -24.77 -31.18 11.89
CA HIS A 82 -25.22 -29.88 12.38
C HIS A 82 -24.24 -29.27 13.39
N ALA A 83 -23.79 -30.06 14.39
CA ALA A 83 -22.80 -29.63 15.38
C ALA A 83 -21.48 -29.21 14.71
N ASN A 84 -20.99 -29.99 13.74
CA ASN A 84 -19.80 -29.71 12.97
C ASN A 84 -19.92 -28.39 12.16
N LEU A 85 -21.07 -28.19 11.48
CA LEU A 85 -21.33 -26.96 10.72
C LEU A 85 -21.42 -25.72 11.62
N ASN A 86 -22.04 -25.83 12.79
CA ASN A 86 -22.09 -24.75 13.77
C ASN A 86 -20.67 -24.37 14.25
N HIS A 87 -19.87 -25.36 14.60
CA HIS A 87 -18.49 -25.14 15.05
C HIS A 87 -17.65 -24.51 13.94
N LEU A 88 -17.74 -25.03 12.71
CA LEU A 88 -17.07 -24.47 11.54
C LEU A 88 -17.47 -23.01 11.28
N THR A 89 -18.79 -22.72 11.38
CA THR A 89 -19.29 -21.36 11.21
C THR A 89 -18.70 -20.40 12.26
N TRP A 90 -18.57 -20.85 13.49
CA TRP A 90 -17.93 -20.09 14.54
C TRP A 90 -16.44 -19.84 14.23
N GLN A 91 -15.69 -20.89 13.86
CA GLN A 91 -14.28 -20.77 13.47
C GLN A 91 -14.08 -19.82 12.29
N ALA A 92 -14.91 -19.94 11.24
CA ALA A 92 -14.85 -19.03 10.09
C ALA A 92 -15.10 -17.57 10.50
N LYS A 93 -16.03 -17.32 11.45
CA LYS A 93 -16.26 -15.98 12.01
C LYS A 93 -15.06 -15.45 12.80
N GLN A 94 -14.29 -16.31 13.48
CA GLN A 94 -13.06 -15.89 14.16
C GLN A 94 -11.97 -15.53 13.14
N VAL A 95 -11.78 -16.37 12.11
CA VAL A 95 -10.85 -16.09 11.01
C VAL A 95 -11.19 -14.75 10.32
N ALA A 96 -12.48 -14.49 10.08
CA ALA A 96 -12.93 -13.21 9.51
C ALA A 96 -12.65 -11.98 10.40
N LYS A 97 -12.45 -12.18 11.71
CA LYS A 97 -12.02 -11.14 12.66
C LYS A 97 -10.49 -11.02 12.78
N GLY A 98 -9.73 -11.82 12.02
CA GLY A 98 -8.27 -11.82 12.06
C GLY A 98 -7.66 -12.84 13.03
N ASP A 99 -8.46 -13.72 13.66
CA ASP A 99 -7.92 -14.82 14.46
C ASP A 99 -7.62 -16.03 13.57
N TYR A 100 -6.42 -16.07 13.04
CA TYR A 100 -5.92 -17.17 12.21
C TYR A 100 -5.34 -18.34 13.01
N SER A 101 -5.56 -18.42 14.30
CA SER A 101 -5.15 -19.56 15.15
C SER A 101 -6.11 -20.74 15.03
N GLN A 102 -7.29 -20.53 14.41
CA GLN A 102 -8.33 -21.52 14.28
C GLN A 102 -7.93 -22.66 13.35
N THR A 103 -8.10 -23.92 13.81
CA THR A 103 -7.83 -25.12 13.02
C THR A 103 -9.04 -26.05 13.03
N VAL A 104 -9.30 -26.73 11.93
CA VAL A 104 -10.36 -27.71 11.76
C VAL A 104 -9.73 -29.08 11.53
N SER A 105 -10.25 -30.15 12.19
CA SER A 105 -9.68 -31.51 12.09
C SER A 105 -10.72 -32.62 11.86
N TYR A 106 -12.01 -32.24 11.74
CA TYR A 106 -13.13 -33.20 11.79
C TYR A 106 -13.96 -33.27 10.51
N LEU A 107 -13.54 -32.63 9.42
CA LEU A 107 -14.27 -32.59 8.14
C LEU A 107 -13.43 -33.10 6.95
N GLY A 108 -12.43 -33.99 7.18
CA GLY A 108 -11.61 -34.56 6.12
C GLY A 108 -10.97 -33.51 5.21
N GLU A 109 -11.11 -33.67 3.91
CA GLU A 109 -10.53 -32.75 2.89
C GLU A 109 -10.92 -31.28 3.09
N PHE A 110 -12.12 -31.03 3.60
CA PHE A 110 -12.53 -29.65 3.91
C PHE A 110 -11.66 -29.04 5.02
N SER A 111 -11.25 -29.83 6.03
CA SER A 111 -10.35 -29.38 7.09
C SER A 111 -9.00 -28.94 6.52
N GLU A 112 -8.45 -29.70 5.60
CA GLU A 112 -7.16 -29.38 4.94
C GLU A 112 -7.26 -28.10 4.14
N ALA A 113 -8.33 -27.94 3.34
CA ALA A 113 -8.59 -26.73 2.56
C ALA A 113 -8.78 -25.49 3.45
N PHE A 114 -9.57 -25.62 4.53
CA PHE A 114 -9.80 -24.54 5.49
C PHE A 114 -8.51 -24.11 6.18
N ASN A 115 -7.72 -25.07 6.67
CA ASN A 115 -6.47 -24.79 7.36
C ASN A 115 -5.43 -24.17 6.42
N THR A 116 -5.34 -24.64 5.18
CA THR A 116 -4.48 -24.04 4.14
C THR A 116 -4.88 -22.61 3.84
N MET A 117 -6.18 -22.34 3.65
CA MET A 117 -6.69 -20.99 3.44
C MET A 117 -6.36 -20.06 4.61
N THR A 118 -6.58 -20.53 5.83
CA THR A 118 -6.30 -19.76 7.06
C THR A 118 -4.82 -19.41 7.17
N GLN A 119 -3.95 -20.37 6.87
CA GLN A 119 -2.50 -20.16 6.86
C GLN A 119 -2.09 -19.13 5.80
N GLN A 120 -2.62 -19.22 4.58
CA GLN A 120 -2.34 -18.25 3.52
C GLN A 120 -2.82 -16.83 3.88
N LEU A 121 -3.97 -16.70 4.54
CA LEU A 121 -4.47 -15.41 5.02
C LEU A 121 -3.52 -14.81 6.06
N LYS A 122 -3.06 -15.60 7.01
CA LYS A 122 -2.08 -15.19 8.03
C LYS A 122 -0.78 -14.69 7.39
N GLU A 123 -0.25 -15.42 6.41
CA GLU A 123 0.99 -15.05 5.72
C GLU A 123 0.83 -13.76 4.92
N ARG A 124 -0.31 -13.59 4.23
CA ARG A 124 -0.62 -12.35 3.49
C ARG A 124 -0.74 -11.15 4.42
N GLU A 125 -1.43 -11.29 5.54
CA GLU A 125 -1.55 -10.20 6.51
C GLU A 125 -0.18 -9.79 7.06
N LEU A 126 0.67 -10.77 7.39
CA LEU A 126 2.03 -10.51 7.86
C LEU A 126 2.85 -9.75 6.82
N LYS A 127 2.79 -10.17 5.54
CA LYS A 127 3.47 -9.48 4.45
C LYS A 127 2.99 -8.04 4.30
N LEU A 128 1.67 -7.83 4.29
CA LEU A 128 1.10 -6.48 4.18
C LEU A 128 1.54 -5.57 5.33
N LYS A 129 1.58 -6.08 6.57
CA LYS A 129 2.09 -5.33 7.71
C LYS A 129 3.57 -4.98 7.56
N GLN A 130 4.39 -5.91 7.06
CA GLN A 130 5.81 -5.65 6.81
C GLN A 130 6.03 -4.62 5.70
N GLU A 131 5.26 -4.69 4.61
CA GLU A 131 5.32 -3.73 3.51
C GLU A 131 4.90 -2.34 3.98
N ALA A 132 3.79 -2.21 4.70
CA ALA A 132 3.33 -0.95 5.27
C ALA A 132 4.37 -0.32 6.23
N GLU A 133 5.03 -1.12 7.07
CA GLU A 133 6.08 -0.62 7.96
C GLU A 133 7.32 -0.17 7.18
N ARG A 134 7.72 -0.91 6.12
CA ARG A 134 8.82 -0.49 5.23
C ARG A 134 8.51 0.82 4.52
N GLU A 135 7.30 0.97 3.99
CA GLU A 135 6.88 2.22 3.34
C GLU A 135 6.90 3.40 4.32
N LYS A 136 6.43 3.19 5.55
CA LYS A 136 6.47 4.21 6.60
C LYS A 136 7.89 4.64 6.95
N ILE A 137 8.80 3.67 7.10
CA ILE A 137 10.22 3.95 7.36
C ILE A 137 10.83 4.71 6.17
N HIS A 138 10.55 4.26 4.93
CA HIS A 138 11.05 4.93 3.73
C HIS A 138 10.53 6.36 3.61
N ALA A 139 9.23 6.58 3.82
CA ALA A 139 8.65 7.92 3.83
C ALA A 139 9.30 8.83 4.88
N GLY A 140 9.55 8.32 6.10
CA GLY A 140 10.25 9.05 7.14
C GLY A 140 11.69 9.39 6.78
N MET A 141 12.41 8.48 6.11
CA MET A 141 13.77 8.75 5.61
C MET A 141 13.77 9.84 4.54
N VAL A 142 12.84 9.79 3.58
CA VAL A 142 12.71 10.80 2.52
C VAL A 142 12.41 12.17 3.12
N GLU A 143 11.52 12.26 4.08
CA GLU A 143 11.19 13.50 4.79
C GLU A 143 12.41 14.07 5.51
N THR A 144 13.13 13.24 6.28
CA THR A 144 14.36 13.62 6.96
C THR A 144 15.42 14.11 5.98
N TYR A 145 15.58 13.41 4.85
CA TYR A 145 16.54 13.78 3.82
C TYR A 145 16.18 15.14 3.17
N ASN A 146 14.91 15.35 2.88
CA ASN A 146 14.43 16.62 2.35
C ASN A 146 14.65 17.78 3.32
N GLN A 147 14.37 17.58 4.61
CA GLN A 147 14.63 18.59 5.65
C GLN A 147 16.13 18.94 5.74
N LEU A 148 16.97 17.93 5.69
CA LEU A 148 18.43 18.10 5.73
C LEU A 148 18.94 18.86 4.50
N LEU A 149 18.44 18.53 3.30
CA LEU A 149 18.79 19.24 2.07
C LEU A 149 18.35 20.71 2.12
N VAL A 150 17.12 20.98 2.58
CA VAL A 150 16.61 22.35 2.74
C VAL A 150 17.49 23.13 3.72
N GLU A 151 17.82 22.55 4.86
CA GLU A 151 18.68 23.20 5.87
C GLU A 151 20.10 23.45 5.33
N MET A 152 20.69 22.51 4.59
CA MET A 152 21.99 22.69 3.94
C MET A 152 21.94 23.82 2.90
N ILE A 153 20.90 23.83 2.07
CA ILE A 153 20.68 24.90 1.07
C ILE A 153 20.54 26.24 1.78
N ASP A 154 19.72 26.34 2.82
CA ASP A 154 19.47 27.59 3.54
C ASP A 154 20.72 28.15 4.22
N ARG A 155 21.59 27.29 4.71
CA ARG A 155 22.87 27.68 5.34
C ARG A 155 23.98 27.99 4.33
N SER A 156 23.85 27.56 3.08
CA SER A 156 24.86 27.89 2.07
C SER A 156 24.84 29.39 1.76
N GLU A 157 26.00 29.95 1.48
CA GLU A 157 26.12 31.37 1.03
C GLU A 157 25.75 31.55 -0.45
N GLU A 158 25.44 30.47 -1.13
CA GLU A 158 25.13 30.44 -2.56
C GLU A 158 23.69 30.83 -2.82
N GLU A 159 23.45 31.55 -3.87
CA GLU A 159 22.09 31.78 -4.44
C GLU A 159 21.78 30.69 -5.42
N ILE A 160 20.58 30.11 -5.30
CA ILE A 160 20.14 28.99 -6.13
C ILE A 160 18.87 29.41 -6.87
N PHE A 161 18.92 29.28 -8.20
CA PHE A 161 17.79 29.51 -9.07
C PHE A 161 17.54 28.28 -9.93
N VAL A 162 16.27 27.98 -10.15
CA VAL A 162 15.84 26.98 -11.14
C VAL A 162 14.89 27.67 -12.10
N THR A 163 15.17 27.55 -13.40
CA THR A 163 14.30 28.10 -14.45
C THR A 163 13.79 27.00 -15.37
N SER A 164 12.67 27.26 -16.05
CA SER A 164 12.27 26.43 -17.18
C SER A 164 13.35 26.39 -18.26
N ALA A 165 13.34 25.35 -19.10
CA ALA A 165 14.33 25.17 -20.17
C ALA A 165 14.42 26.34 -21.16
N ASP A 166 13.36 27.12 -21.32
CA ASP A 166 13.35 28.35 -22.14
C ASP A 166 13.80 29.60 -21.37
N GLY A 167 14.09 29.47 -20.06
CA GLY A 167 14.49 30.57 -19.18
C GLY A 167 13.38 31.57 -18.82
N ARG A 168 12.16 31.36 -19.32
CA ARG A 168 11.07 32.35 -19.15
C ARG A 168 10.39 32.32 -17.80
N ARG A 169 10.46 31.21 -17.11
CA ARG A 169 9.81 31.03 -15.79
C ARG A 169 10.84 30.66 -14.74
N ILE A 170 10.78 31.33 -13.59
CA ILE A 170 11.50 30.88 -12.39
C ILE A 170 10.66 29.81 -11.74
N LEU A 171 11.21 28.60 -11.60
CA LEU A 171 10.56 27.45 -10.96
C LEU A 171 10.91 27.39 -9.48
N TYR A 172 12.12 27.81 -9.13
CA TYR A 172 12.59 27.91 -7.75
C TYR A 172 13.61 29.04 -7.60
N CYS A 173 13.56 29.72 -6.47
CA CYS A 173 14.56 30.72 -6.09
C CYS A 173 14.74 30.65 -4.57
N LYS A 174 15.96 30.42 -4.13
CA LYS A 174 16.32 30.56 -2.73
C LYS A 174 16.20 32.02 -2.32
N LYS A 175 15.34 32.34 -1.34
CA LYS A 175 15.21 33.69 -0.80
C LYS A 175 16.35 33.97 0.16
N ARG A 176 17.25 34.85 -0.20
CA ARG A 176 18.23 35.43 0.73
C ARG A 176 17.79 36.85 1.10
N ASN A 177 17.95 37.21 2.36
CA ASN A 177 17.57 38.55 2.87
C ASN A 177 18.61 39.62 2.54
N ASP A 178 19.74 39.27 1.93
CA ASP A 178 20.81 40.19 1.60
C ASP A 178 20.64 40.77 0.18
N ARG A 179 20.79 42.09 0.07
CA ARG A 179 20.56 42.87 -1.14
C ARG A 179 21.79 42.96 -2.06
N SER A 180 22.76 42.05 -1.90
CA SER A 180 24.06 42.16 -2.57
C SER A 180 24.02 41.89 -4.07
N ILE A 181 22.99 41.23 -4.59
CA ILE A 181 22.83 40.92 -6.00
C ILE A 181 21.53 41.54 -6.51
N ASP A 182 21.61 42.31 -7.61
CA ASP A 182 20.41 42.71 -8.34
C ASP A 182 19.79 41.48 -9.01
N ARG A 183 18.70 40.98 -8.37
CA ARG A 183 17.98 39.79 -8.86
C ARG A 183 17.48 39.93 -10.29
N ASN A 184 17.18 41.14 -10.71
CA ASN A 184 16.70 41.36 -12.08
C ASN A 184 17.84 41.15 -13.07
N GLU A 185 19.05 41.62 -12.77
CA GLU A 185 20.22 41.44 -13.60
C GLU A 185 20.63 39.97 -13.70
N VAL A 186 20.69 39.26 -12.55
CA VAL A 186 20.96 37.81 -12.50
C VAL A 186 19.90 37.03 -13.26
N TYR A 187 18.64 37.38 -13.11
CA TYR A 187 17.54 36.73 -13.84
C TYR A 187 17.67 36.90 -15.34
N GLN A 188 17.96 38.13 -15.81
CA GLN A 188 18.18 38.41 -17.22
C GLN A 188 19.39 37.63 -17.77
N MET A 189 20.44 37.51 -17.00
CA MET A 189 21.62 36.70 -17.33
C MET A 189 21.22 35.22 -17.47
N CYS A 190 20.45 34.65 -16.55
CA CYS A 190 19.94 33.25 -16.60
C CYS A 190 19.11 33.02 -17.85
N ILE A 191 18.24 33.97 -18.21
CA ILE A 191 17.44 33.92 -19.46
C ILE A 191 18.34 33.88 -20.68
N ARG A 192 19.30 34.84 -20.81
CA ARG A 192 20.24 34.89 -21.95
C ARG A 192 21.05 33.58 -22.05
N PHE A 193 21.49 33.05 -20.94
CA PHE A 193 22.22 31.79 -20.92
C PHE A 193 21.35 30.63 -21.41
N ALA A 194 20.12 30.44 -20.87
CA ALA A 194 19.20 29.43 -21.33
C ALA A 194 18.86 29.51 -22.82
N GLN A 195 18.72 30.74 -23.35
CA GLN A 195 18.45 30.97 -24.77
C GLN A 195 19.66 30.62 -25.67
N LYS A 196 20.87 30.90 -25.21
CA LYS A 196 22.11 30.62 -25.95
C LYS A 196 22.41 29.11 -26.02
N HIS A 197 22.15 28.39 -24.93
CA HIS A 197 22.49 26.96 -24.80
C HIS A 197 21.29 26.02 -25.01
N ARG A 198 20.18 26.51 -25.53
CA ARG A 198 18.93 25.76 -25.72
C ARG A 198 19.07 24.54 -26.66
N SER A 199 20.06 24.57 -27.59
CA SER A 199 20.29 23.53 -28.60
C SER A 199 21.42 22.57 -28.25
N GLU A 200 22.12 22.78 -27.15
CA GLU A 200 23.22 21.92 -26.76
C GLU A 200 22.63 20.76 -25.90
N GLU A 201 22.63 19.56 -26.48
CA GLU A 201 22.23 18.31 -25.80
C GLU A 201 23.19 17.91 -24.66
N SER A 202 24.20 18.71 -24.38
CA SER A 202 25.20 18.45 -23.35
C SER A 202 24.58 18.56 -21.96
N ARG A 203 24.58 17.43 -21.24
CA ARG A 203 24.19 17.34 -19.84
C ARG A 203 25.29 17.85 -18.88
N ASP A 204 26.31 18.52 -19.43
CA ASP A 204 27.44 18.94 -18.67
C ASP A 204 27.12 20.22 -17.89
N SER A 205 27.67 20.32 -16.68
CA SER A 205 27.64 21.55 -15.90
C SER A 205 28.67 22.52 -16.46
N PHE A 206 28.27 23.78 -16.60
CA PHE A 206 29.17 24.84 -17.03
C PHE A 206 29.52 25.72 -15.83
N GLU A 207 30.76 26.12 -15.73
CA GLU A 207 31.23 27.07 -14.74
C GLU A 207 31.83 28.28 -15.44
N TRP A 208 31.45 29.49 -15.02
CA TRP A 208 32.07 30.74 -15.49
C TRP A 208 32.07 31.79 -14.38
N ILE A 209 32.93 32.78 -14.54
CA ILE A 209 32.97 33.96 -13.69
C ILE A 209 32.35 35.11 -14.48
N TRP A 210 31.35 35.73 -13.88
CA TRP A 210 30.68 36.89 -14.40
C TRP A 210 31.08 38.12 -13.60
N GLU A 211 31.48 39.19 -14.28
CA GLU A 211 31.74 40.50 -13.71
C GLU A 211 30.48 41.35 -13.90
N ALA A 212 29.92 41.83 -12.80
CA ALA A 212 28.76 42.70 -12.86
C ALA A 212 29.12 44.08 -13.35
N GLU A 213 28.28 44.66 -14.21
CA GLU A 213 28.49 46.02 -14.79
C GLU A 213 28.21 47.13 -13.76
N ASP A 214 28.08 46.80 -12.48
CA ASP A 214 27.89 47.76 -11.42
C ASP A 214 29.18 48.51 -11.09
N SER A 215 29.04 49.74 -10.56
CA SER A 215 30.16 50.61 -10.19
C SER A 215 31.09 50.04 -9.13
N ARG A 216 30.84 48.82 -8.64
CA ARG A 216 31.57 48.21 -7.49
C ARG A 216 32.42 46.97 -7.85
N HIS A 217 32.50 46.58 -9.13
CA HIS A 217 33.26 45.43 -9.63
C HIS A 217 33.01 44.16 -8.82
N HIS A 218 31.78 43.67 -8.83
CA HIS A 218 31.44 42.39 -8.23
C HIS A 218 31.74 41.23 -9.17
N PHE A 219 32.32 40.15 -8.62
CA PHE A 219 32.63 38.93 -9.36
C PHE A 219 31.77 37.79 -8.84
N TYR A 220 31.04 37.11 -9.71
CA TYR A 220 30.20 35.99 -9.38
C TYR A 220 30.66 34.72 -10.08
N ARG A 221 30.84 33.64 -9.32
CA ARG A 221 31.05 32.32 -9.88
C ARG A 221 29.69 31.69 -10.09
N ILE A 222 29.42 31.24 -11.32
CA ILE A 222 28.13 30.69 -11.67
C ILE A 222 28.35 29.29 -12.21
N ILE A 223 27.67 28.33 -11.59
CA ILE A 223 27.60 26.94 -12.03
C ILE A 223 26.21 26.70 -12.51
N THR A 224 26.05 26.15 -13.70
CA THR A 224 24.76 25.79 -14.24
C THR A 224 24.76 24.39 -14.80
N GLY A 225 23.61 23.75 -14.79
CA GLY A 225 23.42 22.42 -15.34
C GLY A 225 21.96 22.14 -15.66
N TYR A 226 21.75 21.17 -16.53
CA TYR A 226 20.42 20.66 -16.83
C TYR A 226 19.96 19.72 -15.71
N MET A 227 18.68 19.84 -15.33
CA MET A 227 18.04 18.94 -14.39
C MET A 227 16.58 18.67 -14.78
N GLN A 228 16.00 17.65 -14.20
CA GLN A 228 14.55 17.47 -14.24
C GLN A 228 13.94 18.07 -12.96
N TRP A 229 13.00 18.99 -13.15
CA TRP A 229 12.21 19.60 -12.08
C TRP A 229 10.75 19.26 -12.26
N GLN A 230 10.20 18.46 -11.35
CA GLN A 230 8.79 18.00 -11.40
C GLN A 230 8.38 17.39 -12.77
N GLY A 231 9.32 16.68 -13.42
CA GLY A 231 9.09 16.03 -14.71
C GLY A 231 9.33 16.91 -15.95
N GLU A 232 9.60 18.21 -15.79
CA GLU A 232 9.98 19.12 -16.87
C GLU A 232 11.50 19.32 -16.90
N GLN A 233 12.06 19.55 -18.08
CA GLN A 233 13.46 19.97 -18.21
C GLN A 233 13.64 21.39 -17.67
N ALA A 234 14.69 21.57 -16.88
CA ALA A 234 14.99 22.83 -16.22
C ALA A 234 16.49 23.10 -16.18
N PHE A 235 16.85 24.35 -15.98
CA PHE A 235 18.22 24.78 -15.67
C PHE A 235 18.34 25.10 -14.18
N LEU A 236 19.38 24.53 -13.55
CA LEU A 236 19.83 24.90 -12.23
C LEU A 236 20.97 25.91 -12.35
N TYR A 237 20.95 26.98 -11.56
CA TYR A 237 22.02 27.96 -11.42
C TYR A 237 22.40 28.05 -9.94
N ILE A 238 23.69 27.90 -9.68
CA ILE A 238 24.29 28.11 -8.37
C ILE A 238 25.25 29.28 -8.51
N ILE A 239 24.99 30.36 -7.78
CA ILE A 239 25.72 31.62 -7.88
C ILE A 239 26.36 31.94 -6.56
N ARG A 240 27.67 32.16 -6.58
CA ARG A 240 28.48 32.52 -5.44
C ARG A 240 29.21 33.83 -5.70
N ASP A 241 29.11 34.78 -4.76
CA ASP A 241 29.95 35.98 -4.74
C ASP A 241 31.38 35.59 -4.41
N VAL A 242 32.30 35.83 -5.37
CA VAL A 242 33.73 35.56 -5.25
C VAL A 242 34.56 36.84 -5.28
N THR A 243 33.93 37.99 -5.08
CA THR A 243 34.55 39.32 -5.19
C THR A 243 35.73 39.44 -4.24
N LYS A 244 35.57 39.05 -2.98
CA LYS A 244 36.66 39.12 -2.00
C LYS A 244 37.87 38.23 -2.37
N GLU A 245 37.55 37.02 -2.88
CA GLU A 245 38.56 36.05 -3.32
C GLU A 245 39.35 36.61 -4.51
N LYS A 246 38.65 37.15 -5.49
CA LYS A 246 39.25 37.75 -6.70
C LYS A 246 40.09 38.99 -6.38
N LEU A 247 39.58 39.93 -5.60
CA LEU A 247 40.34 41.11 -5.18
C LEU A 247 41.59 40.74 -4.35
N ARG A 248 41.51 39.70 -3.52
CA ARG A 248 42.66 39.17 -2.78
C ARG A 248 43.70 38.55 -3.72
N GLU A 249 43.25 37.73 -4.67
CA GLU A 249 44.11 37.12 -5.69
C GLU A 249 44.84 38.20 -6.50
N GLU A 250 44.15 39.23 -6.97
CA GLU A 250 44.72 40.35 -7.69
C GLU A 250 45.74 41.12 -6.83
N ARG A 251 45.42 41.38 -5.58
CA ARG A 251 46.35 42.03 -4.63
C ARG A 251 47.64 41.22 -4.49
N LEU A 252 47.50 39.92 -4.24
CA LEU A 252 48.66 39.03 -4.08
C LEU A 252 49.48 38.97 -5.39
N ARG A 253 48.82 38.97 -6.54
CA ARG A 253 49.47 39.02 -7.85
C ARG A 253 50.21 40.34 -8.07
N MET A 254 49.61 41.48 -7.67
CA MET A 254 50.25 42.78 -7.74
C MET A 254 51.48 42.84 -6.78
N GLU A 255 51.38 42.33 -5.57
CA GLU A 255 52.46 42.25 -4.60
C GLU A 255 53.61 41.33 -5.09
N ALA A 256 53.26 40.17 -5.67
CA ALA A 256 54.25 39.24 -6.24
C ALA A 256 54.97 39.79 -7.47
N ASN A 257 54.36 40.71 -8.22
CA ASN A 257 54.88 41.30 -9.43
C ASN A 257 55.62 42.64 -9.19
N ARG A 258 55.65 43.14 -7.95
CA ARG A 258 56.38 44.39 -7.58
C ARG A 258 57.67 44.07 -6.84
N ASP A 259 58.66 44.93 -7.03
CA ASP A 259 59.88 44.93 -6.27
C ASP A 259 59.63 45.58 -4.88
N GLY A 260 60.03 44.91 -3.80
CA GLY A 260 59.72 45.32 -2.44
C GLY A 260 60.35 46.66 -2.02
N LEU A 261 61.41 47.12 -2.69
CA LEU A 261 62.10 48.38 -2.37
C LEU A 261 61.64 49.54 -3.24
N THR A 262 61.47 49.29 -4.54
CA THR A 262 61.21 50.36 -5.51
C THR A 262 59.72 50.48 -5.88
N GLN A 263 58.89 49.49 -5.49
CA GLN A 263 57.48 49.42 -5.82
C GLN A 263 57.17 49.38 -7.33
N ILE A 264 58.18 49.25 -8.20
CA ILE A 264 58.08 49.10 -9.65
C ILE A 264 57.93 47.61 -9.97
N GLY A 265 57.50 47.26 -11.17
CA GLY A 265 57.41 45.87 -11.63
C GLY A 265 58.75 45.15 -11.48
N ASN A 266 58.75 43.98 -10.86
CA ASN A 266 59.96 43.18 -10.69
C ASN A 266 60.40 42.51 -12.01
N ARG A 267 61.57 41.90 -12.02
CA ARG A 267 62.10 41.22 -13.22
C ARG A 267 61.14 40.16 -13.81
N HIS A 268 60.39 39.47 -12.94
CA HIS A 268 59.44 38.46 -13.37
C HIS A 268 58.27 39.06 -14.16
N TYR A 269 57.70 40.16 -13.69
CA TYR A 269 56.68 40.94 -14.39
C TYR A 269 57.10 41.43 -15.75
N PHE A 270 58.33 41.92 -15.89
CA PHE A 270 58.81 42.38 -17.21
C PHE A 270 59.05 41.22 -18.18
N LEU A 271 59.50 40.05 -17.70
CA LEU A 271 59.68 38.87 -18.55
C LEU A 271 58.36 38.29 -19.01
N GLU A 272 57.31 38.27 -18.18
CA GLU A 272 55.99 37.81 -18.54
C GLU A 272 55.25 38.70 -19.55
N LYS A 273 55.53 40.00 -19.53
CA LYS A 273 54.95 40.98 -20.49
C LYS A 273 55.72 41.10 -21.78
N ALA A 274 56.97 40.66 -21.84
CA ALA A 274 57.85 40.78 -23.01
C ALA A 274 57.88 39.55 -23.92
N GLY A 275 57.27 38.39 -23.46
CA GLY A 275 57.08 37.19 -24.28
C GLY A 275 55.64 37.01 -24.71
#